data_19ea5e8c56bc632e984a752607e05f5a
#
_entry.id   19ea5e8c56bc632e984a752607e05f5a
#
_cell.length_a   1.000
_cell.length_b   1.000
_cell.length_c   1.000
_cell.angle_alpha   90.00
_cell.angle_beta   90.00
_cell.angle_gamma   90.00
#
_symmetry.space_group_name_H-M   'P 1'
#
loop_
_entity.id
_entity.type
_entity.pdbx_description
1 polymer ?
#
loop_
_entity_poly.entity_id
_entity_poly.type
_entity_poly.pdbx_seq_one_letter_code
_entity_poly.pdbx_strand_id
1 'polypeptide(L)'
;MYFTNITGGEPFIRTDLNDIVRELYKKSDRIVISTNGFFTDRIIALAKEFPQIGIRISIEGLEQTNNEIRGLNDGFNRGYTTLKKLREMGMTDVGFGMTVQDKNAPDLVPLYQLSNKMGMEFATASLHNSFYFVEAKNIIHDRPMVAKNFEALINELLKSNSPKKWFRAYFNHGLINYIYGQPRLLPCDMSFDTFFIDPYGDVMPCNGTKDKEVMGNLNVQSWDELWHSEQAEAVRNKVRHCTRNCWMIGSVSPAMHKYIAKPALWVLKHKAKSLLGLKYSMYENPICCDYRDGKVSKADLDKLSTCDMNAMVNNGLSANSNAALQGKRGEDIVNADVESQGYEATKRDSSSKLGY
;
A
#
# COMPACT_ATOMS: atom_id res chain seq x y z
N MET A 1 -19.31 -9.48 -6.99
CA MET A 1 -17.96 -8.81 -6.99
C MET A 1 -16.89 -9.87 -6.97
N TYR A 2 -15.84 -9.73 -7.75
CA TYR A 2 -14.77 -10.73 -7.77
C TYR A 2 -13.91 -10.70 -6.48
N PHE A 3 -13.64 -9.52 -5.95
CA PHE A 3 -12.78 -9.35 -4.77
C PHE A 3 -13.21 -8.16 -3.93
N THR A 4 -13.25 -8.35 -2.61
CA THR A 4 -13.48 -7.27 -1.63
C THR A 4 -12.37 -7.27 -0.59
N ASN A 5 -11.75 -6.12 -0.38
CA ASN A 5 -10.81 -5.90 0.73
C ASN A 5 -11.44 -4.98 1.77
N ILE A 6 -11.62 -5.50 2.98
CA ILE A 6 -12.06 -4.71 4.13
C ILE A 6 -10.79 -4.20 4.83
N THR A 7 -10.70 -2.89 4.92
CA THR A 7 -9.57 -2.19 5.54
C THR A 7 -10.11 -0.91 6.21
N GLY A 8 -9.25 -0.05 6.66
CA GLY A 8 -9.63 1.21 7.29
C GLY A 8 -8.63 1.55 8.38
N GLY A 9 -9.07 2.19 9.46
CA GLY A 9 -8.28 2.29 10.68
C GLY A 9 -8.06 0.90 11.27
N GLU A 10 -9.09 0.35 11.92
CA GLU A 10 -9.10 -1.05 12.38
C GLU A 10 -10.52 -1.64 12.21
N PRO A 11 -10.73 -2.60 11.31
CA PRO A 11 -12.06 -3.16 11.06
C PRO A 11 -12.70 -3.81 12.30
N PHE A 12 -11.91 -4.46 13.14
CA PHE A 12 -12.39 -5.16 14.32
C PHE A 12 -12.84 -4.26 15.49
N ILE A 13 -12.74 -2.95 15.36
CA ILE A 13 -13.41 -2.00 16.26
C ILE A 13 -14.92 -2.00 16.04
N ARG A 14 -15.37 -2.20 14.78
CA ARG A 14 -16.80 -2.21 14.44
C ARG A 14 -17.51 -3.39 15.09
N THR A 15 -18.66 -3.12 15.68
CA THR A 15 -19.50 -4.17 16.31
C THR A 15 -20.32 -4.94 15.31
N ASP A 16 -20.61 -4.37 14.14
CA ASP A 16 -21.39 -4.93 13.04
C ASP A 16 -20.53 -5.56 11.92
N LEU A 17 -19.22 -5.76 12.14
CA LEU A 17 -18.33 -6.33 11.13
C LEU A 17 -18.80 -7.71 10.64
N ASN A 18 -19.33 -8.55 11.53
CA ASN A 18 -19.86 -9.86 11.15
C ASN A 18 -21.03 -9.75 10.17
N ASP A 19 -21.92 -8.78 10.38
CA ASP A 19 -23.08 -8.56 9.48
C ASP A 19 -22.61 -8.04 8.11
N ILE A 20 -21.64 -7.13 8.10
CA ILE A 20 -21.01 -6.65 6.86
C ILE A 20 -20.37 -7.82 6.09
N VAL A 21 -19.59 -8.67 6.76
CA VAL A 21 -18.97 -9.84 6.13
C VAL A 21 -20.02 -10.81 5.61
N ARG A 22 -21.09 -11.06 6.36
CA ARG A 22 -22.21 -11.95 5.95
C ARG A 22 -22.89 -11.47 4.66
N GLU A 23 -23.12 -10.16 4.54
CA GLU A 23 -23.69 -9.60 3.31
C GLU A 23 -22.71 -9.64 2.12
N LEU A 24 -21.44 -9.36 2.37
CA LEU A 24 -20.40 -9.45 1.34
C LEU A 24 -20.14 -10.88 0.88
N TYR A 25 -20.27 -11.86 1.78
CA TYR A 25 -20.09 -13.29 1.48
C TYR A 25 -21.06 -13.81 0.41
N LYS A 26 -22.25 -13.18 0.30
CA LYS A 26 -23.25 -13.47 -0.75
C LYS A 26 -22.89 -12.88 -2.11
N LYS A 27 -21.97 -11.90 -2.15
CA LYS A 27 -21.75 -11.03 -3.33
C LYS A 27 -20.30 -11.02 -3.83
N SER A 28 -19.34 -11.53 -3.03
CA SER A 28 -17.90 -11.49 -3.34
C SER A 28 -17.33 -12.89 -3.39
N ASP A 29 -16.61 -13.21 -4.46
CA ASP A 29 -15.95 -14.52 -4.61
C ASP A 29 -14.79 -14.67 -3.62
N ARG A 30 -14.19 -13.55 -3.21
CA ARG A 30 -13.11 -13.52 -2.22
C ARG A 30 -13.19 -12.26 -1.37
N ILE A 31 -13.15 -12.41 -0.06
CA ILE A 31 -13.07 -11.32 0.92
C ILE A 31 -11.74 -11.43 1.65
N VAL A 32 -11.02 -10.32 1.78
CA VAL A 32 -9.82 -10.23 2.61
C VAL A 32 -9.99 -9.10 3.62
N ILE A 33 -9.63 -9.34 4.87
CA ILE A 33 -9.65 -8.34 5.93
C ILE A 33 -8.21 -8.01 6.32
N SER A 34 -7.86 -6.74 6.26
CA SER A 34 -6.58 -6.22 6.73
C SER A 34 -6.76 -5.63 8.13
N THR A 35 -6.02 -6.14 9.12
CA THR A 35 -6.16 -5.78 10.54
C THR A 35 -4.79 -5.62 11.20
N ASN A 36 -4.74 -4.83 12.28
CA ASN A 36 -3.56 -4.71 13.13
C ASN A 36 -3.33 -5.95 14.01
N GLY A 37 -4.28 -6.89 14.08
CA GLY A 37 -4.18 -8.12 14.85
C GLY A 37 -4.41 -7.96 16.36
N PHE A 38 -4.80 -6.79 16.85
CA PHE A 38 -4.96 -6.53 18.28
C PHE A 38 -6.13 -7.30 18.90
N PHE A 39 -7.21 -7.49 18.15
CA PHE A 39 -8.46 -8.11 18.64
C PHE A 39 -8.50 -9.61 18.35
N THR A 40 -7.52 -10.38 18.85
CA THR A 40 -7.37 -11.84 18.58
C THR A 40 -8.69 -12.60 18.71
N ASP A 41 -9.43 -12.42 19.80
CA ASP A 41 -10.65 -13.20 20.04
C ASP A 41 -11.76 -12.88 19.05
N ARG A 42 -11.93 -11.61 18.66
CA ARG A 42 -12.87 -11.19 17.63
C ARG A 42 -12.46 -11.72 16.25
N ILE A 43 -11.18 -11.70 15.94
CA ILE A 43 -10.63 -12.24 14.69
C ILE A 43 -10.92 -13.74 14.60
N ILE A 44 -10.65 -14.49 15.67
CA ILE A 44 -10.90 -15.93 15.74
C ILE A 44 -12.40 -16.25 15.66
N ALA A 45 -13.25 -15.47 16.34
CA ALA A 45 -14.71 -15.66 16.27
C ALA A 45 -15.24 -15.44 14.85
N LEU A 46 -14.82 -14.38 14.16
CA LEU A 46 -15.20 -14.13 12.78
C LEU A 46 -14.70 -15.22 11.83
N ALA A 47 -13.46 -15.68 12.03
CA ALA A 47 -12.85 -16.73 11.22
C ALA A 47 -13.54 -18.10 11.38
N LYS A 48 -14.11 -18.39 12.56
CA LYS A 48 -14.94 -19.59 12.79
C LYS A 48 -16.25 -19.52 12.01
N GLU A 49 -16.87 -18.36 11.95
CA GLU A 49 -18.13 -18.14 11.21
C GLU A 49 -17.89 -18.14 9.69
N PHE A 50 -16.76 -17.56 9.23
CA PHE A 50 -16.43 -17.40 7.81
C PHE A 50 -15.03 -17.96 7.49
N PRO A 51 -14.85 -19.30 7.44
CA PRO A 51 -13.51 -19.90 7.33
C PRO A 51 -12.82 -19.71 5.97
N GLN A 52 -13.52 -19.20 4.95
CA GLN A 52 -12.97 -18.97 3.62
C GLN A 52 -12.47 -17.54 3.40
N ILE A 53 -12.67 -16.62 4.36
CA ILE A 53 -12.14 -15.27 4.22
C ILE A 53 -10.62 -15.25 4.36
N GLY A 54 -10.00 -14.30 3.69
CA GLY A 54 -8.58 -14.01 3.88
C GLY A 54 -8.36 -13.04 5.05
N ILE A 55 -7.31 -13.27 5.84
CA ILE A 55 -6.91 -12.35 6.92
C ILE A 55 -5.45 -11.96 6.73
N ARG A 56 -5.19 -10.66 6.69
CA ARG A 56 -3.84 -10.11 6.66
C ARG A 56 -3.60 -9.30 7.93
N ILE A 57 -2.67 -9.79 8.75
CA ILE A 57 -2.25 -9.07 9.96
C ILE A 57 -1.05 -8.21 9.62
N SER A 58 -1.18 -6.93 9.94
CA SER A 58 -0.11 -5.95 9.73
C SER A 58 1.01 -6.19 10.74
N ILE A 59 2.15 -6.69 10.26
CA ILE A 59 3.37 -6.89 11.02
C ILE A 59 4.51 -6.21 10.26
N GLU A 60 5.10 -5.21 10.89
CA GLU A 60 6.00 -4.27 10.22
C GLU A 60 7.49 -4.63 10.37
N GLY A 61 7.82 -5.85 10.76
CA GLY A 61 9.18 -6.33 10.95
C GLY A 61 9.26 -7.47 11.95
N LEU A 62 10.46 -7.81 12.40
CA LEU A 62 10.66 -8.70 13.54
C LEU A 62 10.22 -7.99 14.84
N GLU A 63 10.23 -8.71 15.95
CA GLU A 63 9.59 -8.28 17.20
C GLU A 63 9.95 -6.86 17.62
N GLN A 64 11.24 -6.54 17.71
CA GLN A 64 11.68 -5.21 18.14
C GLN A 64 11.18 -4.12 17.17
N THR A 65 11.48 -4.28 15.89
CA THR A 65 11.14 -3.30 14.85
C THR A 65 9.62 -3.10 14.76
N ASN A 66 8.86 -4.20 14.80
CA ASN A 66 7.40 -4.15 14.77
C ASN A 66 6.84 -3.39 15.98
N ASN A 67 7.31 -3.72 17.19
CA ASN A 67 6.82 -3.13 18.42
C ASN A 67 7.12 -1.62 18.49
N GLU A 68 8.29 -1.22 18.03
CA GLU A 68 8.66 0.19 17.92
C GLU A 68 7.81 0.96 16.90
N ILE A 69 7.55 0.39 15.70
CA ILE A 69 6.74 1.05 14.66
C ILE A 69 5.27 1.12 15.09
N ARG A 70 4.76 0.06 15.72
CA ARG A 70 3.36 -0.01 16.17
C ARG A 70 3.11 0.69 17.50
N GLY A 71 4.16 1.06 18.25
CA GLY A 71 4.03 1.67 19.57
C GLY A 71 3.44 0.72 20.62
N LEU A 72 3.65 -0.60 20.48
CA LEU A 72 3.08 -1.64 21.35
C LEU A 72 4.17 -2.63 21.74
N ASN A 73 4.40 -2.83 23.04
CA ASN A 73 5.46 -3.70 23.56
C ASN A 73 5.29 -5.18 23.20
N ASP A 74 4.08 -5.63 22.90
CA ASP A 74 3.76 -7.02 22.57
C ASP A 74 3.03 -7.17 21.21
N GLY A 75 3.05 -6.13 20.39
CA GLY A 75 2.32 -6.08 19.11
C GLY A 75 2.70 -7.20 18.14
N PHE A 76 3.98 -7.53 18.06
CA PHE A 76 4.46 -8.67 17.26
C PHE A 76 3.88 -10.00 17.77
N ASN A 77 4.02 -10.28 19.05
CA ASN A 77 3.60 -11.55 19.64
C ASN A 77 2.09 -11.75 19.56
N ARG A 78 1.29 -10.70 19.70
CA ARG A 78 -0.17 -10.75 19.48
C ARG A 78 -0.52 -11.12 18.05
N GLY A 79 0.02 -10.38 17.07
CA GLY A 79 -0.22 -10.64 15.65
C GLY A 79 0.24 -12.02 15.24
N TYR A 80 1.44 -12.42 15.66
CA TYR A 80 2.02 -13.73 15.39
C TYR A 80 1.17 -14.87 15.98
N THR A 81 0.75 -14.74 17.25
CA THR A 81 -0.10 -15.73 17.93
C THR A 81 -1.46 -15.85 17.24
N THR A 82 -2.04 -14.71 16.81
CA THR A 82 -3.31 -14.73 16.07
C THR A 82 -3.16 -15.45 14.74
N LEU A 83 -2.10 -15.18 13.97
CA LEU A 83 -1.81 -15.90 12.73
C LEU A 83 -1.65 -17.39 12.95
N LYS A 84 -0.91 -17.79 13.99
CA LYS A 84 -0.71 -19.19 14.34
C LYS A 84 -2.04 -19.87 14.64
N LYS A 85 -2.90 -19.29 15.47
CA LYS A 85 -4.24 -19.84 15.79
C LYS A 85 -5.11 -19.97 14.53
N LEU A 86 -5.14 -18.96 13.65
CA LEU A 86 -5.88 -19.04 12.39
C LEU A 86 -5.40 -20.18 11.51
N ARG A 87 -4.09 -20.43 11.47
CA ARG A 87 -3.50 -21.54 10.70
C ARG A 87 -3.84 -22.89 11.31
N GLU A 88 -3.79 -23.01 12.65
CA GLU A 88 -4.18 -24.21 13.39
C GLU A 88 -5.66 -24.57 13.21
N MET A 89 -6.51 -23.55 12.98
CA MET A 89 -7.93 -23.73 12.60
C MET A 89 -8.13 -24.21 11.16
N GLY A 90 -7.06 -24.37 10.36
CA GLY A 90 -7.13 -24.82 8.97
C GLY A 90 -7.33 -23.71 7.94
N MET A 91 -7.32 -22.45 8.32
CA MET A 91 -7.43 -21.35 7.35
C MET A 91 -6.21 -21.30 6.42
N THR A 92 -6.47 -21.18 5.12
CA THR A 92 -5.41 -21.20 4.09
C THR A 92 -5.04 -19.81 3.59
N ASP A 93 -5.97 -18.85 3.60
CA ASP A 93 -5.76 -17.47 3.11
C ASP A 93 -5.42 -16.51 4.25
N VAL A 94 -4.41 -16.86 5.04
CA VAL A 94 -3.92 -16.04 6.16
C VAL A 94 -2.47 -15.65 5.97
N GLY A 95 -2.07 -14.50 6.47
CA GLY A 95 -0.69 -14.08 6.34
C GLY A 95 -0.37 -12.69 6.86
N PHE A 96 0.86 -12.33 6.63
CA PHE A 96 1.47 -11.07 7.06
C PHE A 96 1.23 -9.97 6.02
N GLY A 97 1.05 -8.75 6.48
CA GLY A 97 1.13 -7.53 5.68
C GLY A 97 2.22 -6.62 6.23
N MET A 98 3.13 -6.14 5.38
CA MET A 98 4.22 -5.26 5.77
C MET A 98 4.27 -4.03 4.87
N THR A 99 4.24 -2.84 5.48
CA THR A 99 4.51 -1.58 4.79
C THR A 99 5.97 -1.21 5.00
N VAL A 100 6.76 -1.35 3.94
CA VAL A 100 8.22 -1.20 3.99
C VAL A 100 8.61 0.29 3.95
N GLN A 101 9.48 0.66 4.87
CA GLN A 101 10.08 1.98 5.05
C GLN A 101 11.54 1.84 5.51
N ASP A 102 12.26 2.94 5.68
CA ASP A 102 13.68 2.93 6.06
C ASP A 102 13.97 2.03 7.28
N LYS A 103 13.15 2.17 8.33
CA LYS A 103 13.38 1.50 9.62
C LYS A 103 13.26 -0.02 9.54
N ASN A 104 12.33 -0.53 8.73
CA ASN A 104 12.01 -1.95 8.71
C ASN A 104 12.46 -2.69 7.43
N ALA A 105 13.01 -1.99 6.45
CA ALA A 105 13.50 -2.64 5.23
C ALA A 105 14.49 -3.79 5.50
N PRO A 106 15.40 -3.74 6.49
CA PRO A 106 16.27 -4.87 6.83
C PRO A 106 15.51 -6.14 7.26
N ASP A 107 14.32 -6.00 7.84
CA ASP A 107 13.51 -7.11 8.31
C ASP A 107 12.64 -7.75 7.20
N LEU A 108 12.61 -7.16 6.01
CA LEU A 108 11.73 -7.60 4.90
C LEU A 108 11.95 -9.06 4.51
N VAL A 109 13.19 -9.47 4.30
CA VAL A 109 13.51 -10.85 3.93
C VAL A 109 13.39 -11.80 5.13
N PRO A 110 13.91 -11.50 6.32
CA PRO A 110 13.68 -12.31 7.52
C PRO A 110 12.18 -12.57 7.81
N LEU A 111 11.34 -11.54 7.73
CA LEU A 111 9.91 -11.69 7.97
C LEU A 111 9.23 -12.52 6.86
N TYR A 112 9.63 -12.35 5.59
CA TYR A 112 9.18 -13.22 4.50
C TYR A 112 9.56 -14.68 4.73
N GLN A 113 10.79 -14.95 5.17
CA GLN A 113 11.26 -16.31 5.47
C GLN A 113 10.43 -16.94 6.60
N LEU A 114 10.12 -16.17 7.66
CA LEU A 114 9.25 -16.61 8.74
C LEU A 114 7.85 -16.97 8.21
N SER A 115 7.23 -16.08 7.43
CA SER A 115 5.90 -16.32 6.84
C SER A 115 5.89 -17.54 5.93
N ASN A 116 6.93 -17.71 5.12
CA ASN A 116 7.09 -18.86 4.22
C ASN A 116 7.26 -20.18 4.97
N LYS A 117 8.03 -20.20 6.08
CA LYS A 117 8.18 -21.35 6.95
C LYS A 117 6.85 -21.76 7.60
N MET A 118 5.99 -20.79 7.90
CA MET A 118 4.63 -21.05 8.43
C MET A 118 3.61 -21.43 7.34
N GLY A 119 4.01 -21.46 6.07
CA GLY A 119 3.09 -21.71 4.94
C GLY A 119 2.03 -20.63 4.77
N MET A 120 2.37 -19.38 5.10
CA MET A 120 1.45 -18.25 5.09
C MET A 120 1.72 -17.30 3.94
N GLU A 121 0.72 -16.46 3.64
CA GLU A 121 0.85 -15.38 2.68
C GLU A 121 1.71 -14.23 3.22
N PHE A 122 2.43 -13.56 2.32
CA PHE A 122 3.20 -12.37 2.64
C PHE A 122 2.86 -11.24 1.67
N ALA A 123 2.21 -10.22 2.16
CA ALA A 123 1.84 -9.05 1.37
C ALA A 123 2.77 -7.88 1.71
N THR A 124 3.23 -7.17 0.69
CA THR A 124 4.12 -6.02 0.82
C THR A 124 3.46 -4.76 0.27
N ALA A 125 3.78 -3.64 0.86
CA ALA A 125 3.56 -2.30 0.34
C ALA A 125 4.81 -1.46 0.59
N SER A 126 5.01 -0.39 -0.13
CA SER A 126 5.97 0.65 0.21
C SER A 126 5.27 1.78 0.95
N LEU A 127 5.98 2.43 1.86
CA LEU A 127 5.49 3.64 2.52
C LEU A 127 4.99 4.64 1.47
N HIS A 128 3.79 5.18 1.68
CA HIS A 128 3.13 6.09 0.75
C HIS A 128 2.25 7.10 1.47
N ASN A 129 1.91 8.16 0.75
CA ASN A 129 1.00 9.20 1.21
C ASN A 129 -0.40 8.96 0.64
N SER A 130 -1.41 9.20 1.45
CA SER A 130 -2.81 9.10 1.06
C SER A 130 -3.63 10.10 1.85
N PHE A 131 -4.54 10.81 1.18
CA PHE A 131 -5.51 11.67 1.87
C PHE A 131 -6.33 10.88 2.89
N TYR A 132 -6.61 9.60 2.58
CA TYR A 132 -7.45 8.73 3.40
C TYR A 132 -6.83 8.42 4.77
N PHE A 133 -5.51 8.29 4.84
CA PHE A 133 -4.80 8.06 6.09
C PHE A 133 -4.36 9.37 6.77
N VAL A 134 -4.77 10.52 6.21
CA VAL A 134 -4.36 11.86 6.68
C VAL A 134 -2.83 12.04 6.71
N GLU A 135 -2.12 11.27 5.88
CA GLU A 135 -0.68 11.26 5.81
C GLU A 135 -0.18 11.81 4.47
N ALA A 136 0.45 12.97 4.55
CA ALA A 136 1.00 13.67 3.38
C ALA A 136 2.52 13.85 3.44
N LYS A 137 3.18 13.43 4.55
CA LYS A 137 4.58 13.71 4.84
C LYS A 137 5.44 12.46 4.96
N ASN A 138 4.92 11.29 4.60
CA ASN A 138 5.69 10.06 4.58
C ASN A 138 6.77 10.13 3.50
N ILE A 139 8.03 9.92 3.88
CA ILE A 139 9.19 9.95 2.98
C ILE A 139 10.07 8.73 3.27
N ILE A 140 10.54 8.08 2.22
CA ILE A 140 11.64 7.12 2.27
C ILE A 140 12.93 7.91 2.04
N HIS A 141 13.79 7.97 3.07
CA HIS A 141 15.02 8.76 3.04
C HIS A 141 16.15 8.00 2.33
N ASP A 142 16.35 6.73 2.66
CA ASP A 142 17.38 5.87 2.04
C ASP A 142 16.73 4.92 1.02
N ARG A 143 16.36 5.48 -0.14
CA ARG A 143 15.73 4.73 -1.23
C ARG A 143 16.59 3.58 -1.74
N PRO A 144 17.91 3.74 -1.93
CA PRO A 144 18.78 2.65 -2.34
C PRO A 144 18.78 1.47 -1.37
N MET A 145 18.84 1.74 -0.06
CA MET A 145 18.81 0.70 0.96
C MET A 145 17.46 -0.05 0.96
N VAL A 146 16.35 0.68 0.91
CA VAL A 146 15.01 0.08 0.85
C VAL A 146 14.84 -0.73 -0.45
N ALA A 147 15.25 -0.20 -1.60
CA ALA A 147 15.20 -0.89 -2.89
C ALA A 147 16.04 -2.17 -2.88
N LYS A 148 17.25 -2.15 -2.30
CA LYS A 148 18.13 -3.32 -2.17
C LYS A 148 17.48 -4.45 -1.36
N ASN A 149 16.71 -4.11 -0.33
CA ASN A 149 15.97 -5.12 0.45
C ASN A 149 14.81 -5.71 -0.37
N PHE A 150 14.12 -4.92 -1.19
CA PHE A 150 13.15 -5.44 -2.14
C PHE A 150 13.79 -6.32 -3.22
N GLU A 151 14.98 -5.98 -3.74
CA GLU A 151 15.74 -6.83 -4.66
C GLU A 151 16.07 -8.19 -4.03
N ALA A 152 16.47 -8.19 -2.76
CA ALA A 152 16.72 -9.42 -2.01
C ALA A 152 15.43 -10.28 -1.91
N LEU A 153 14.28 -9.67 -1.59
CA LEU A 153 13.00 -10.35 -1.57
C LEU A 153 12.61 -10.91 -2.96
N ILE A 154 12.79 -10.13 -4.02
CA ILE A 154 12.53 -10.58 -5.40
C ILE A 154 13.35 -11.83 -5.73
N ASN A 155 14.63 -11.84 -5.36
CA ASN A 155 15.50 -12.99 -5.56
C ASN A 155 14.98 -14.24 -4.82
N GLU A 156 14.52 -14.09 -3.57
CA GLU A 156 13.90 -15.20 -2.82
C GLU A 156 12.60 -15.69 -3.48
N LEU A 157 11.76 -14.79 -3.95
CA LEU A 157 10.50 -15.13 -4.62
C LEU A 157 10.74 -15.87 -5.95
N LEU A 158 11.76 -15.49 -6.71
CA LEU A 158 12.12 -16.12 -7.99
C LEU A 158 12.74 -17.51 -7.82
N LYS A 159 13.34 -17.85 -6.67
CA LYS A 159 13.80 -19.21 -6.37
C LYS A 159 12.65 -20.20 -6.25
N SER A 160 11.47 -19.75 -5.86
CA SER A 160 10.30 -20.61 -5.66
C SER A 160 9.79 -21.22 -6.97
N ASN A 161 9.11 -22.37 -6.88
CA ASN A 161 8.40 -22.99 -8.01
C ASN A 161 6.92 -22.54 -8.10
N SER A 162 6.47 -21.60 -7.26
CA SER A 162 5.10 -21.10 -7.28
C SER A 162 4.93 -19.93 -8.24
N PRO A 163 4.07 -20.03 -9.28
CA PRO A 163 3.75 -18.92 -10.17
C PRO A 163 3.24 -17.69 -9.40
N LYS A 164 2.45 -17.88 -8.35
CA LYS A 164 1.97 -16.81 -7.49
C LYS A 164 3.13 -15.99 -6.89
N LYS A 165 4.21 -16.65 -6.46
CA LYS A 165 5.41 -15.97 -5.95
C LYS A 165 6.18 -15.22 -7.05
N TRP A 166 6.18 -15.74 -8.29
CA TRP A 166 6.80 -15.04 -9.42
C TRP A 166 6.05 -13.74 -9.76
N PHE A 167 4.70 -13.78 -9.74
CA PHE A 167 3.89 -12.56 -9.91
C PHE A 167 4.10 -11.57 -8.77
N ARG A 168 4.28 -12.05 -7.53
CA ARG A 168 4.69 -11.20 -6.41
C ARG A 168 6.08 -10.58 -6.62
N ALA A 169 7.01 -11.29 -7.26
CA ALA A 169 8.31 -10.72 -7.62
C ALA A 169 8.16 -9.53 -8.58
N TYR A 170 7.30 -9.65 -9.61
CA TYR A 170 6.98 -8.53 -10.49
C TYR A 170 6.29 -7.37 -9.75
N PHE A 171 5.38 -7.67 -8.83
CA PHE A 171 4.76 -6.64 -8.00
C PHE A 171 5.82 -5.87 -7.18
N ASN A 172 6.76 -6.57 -6.56
CA ASN A 172 7.84 -5.95 -5.78
C ASN A 172 8.83 -5.18 -6.67
N HIS A 173 9.07 -5.62 -7.91
CA HIS A 173 9.80 -4.83 -8.91
C HIS A 173 9.13 -3.47 -9.15
N GLY A 174 7.81 -3.45 -9.26
CA GLY A 174 7.07 -2.20 -9.39
C GLY A 174 7.09 -1.33 -8.13
N LEU A 175 7.25 -1.92 -6.92
CA LEU A 175 7.48 -1.13 -5.70
C LEU A 175 8.84 -0.43 -5.72
N ILE A 176 9.90 -1.08 -6.22
CA ILE A 176 11.19 -0.43 -6.42
C ILE A 176 11.06 0.74 -7.41
N ASN A 177 10.36 0.50 -8.52
CA ASN A 177 10.07 1.54 -9.51
C ASN A 177 9.33 2.74 -8.88
N TYR A 178 8.34 2.48 -8.02
CA TYR A 178 7.61 3.49 -7.27
C TYR A 178 8.54 4.28 -6.32
N ILE A 179 9.39 3.58 -5.55
CA ILE A 179 10.34 4.17 -4.59
C ILE A 179 11.28 5.16 -5.30
N TYR A 180 11.71 4.84 -6.51
CA TYR A 180 12.56 5.72 -7.32
C TYR A 180 11.79 6.82 -8.07
N GLY A 181 10.49 6.96 -7.86
CA GLY A 181 9.69 8.00 -8.51
C GLY A 181 9.44 7.79 -10.00
N GLN A 182 9.72 6.60 -10.52
CA GLN A 182 9.56 6.31 -11.94
C GLN A 182 8.08 6.18 -12.34
N PRO A 183 7.73 6.46 -13.60
CA PRO A 183 6.37 6.29 -14.10
C PRO A 183 5.83 4.88 -13.85
N ARG A 184 4.52 4.77 -13.66
CA ARG A 184 3.83 3.50 -13.40
C ARG A 184 4.10 2.48 -14.52
N LEU A 185 4.40 1.22 -14.15
CA LEU A 185 4.74 0.16 -15.11
C LEU A 185 3.54 -0.35 -15.91
N LEU A 186 2.32 -0.26 -15.37
CA LEU A 186 1.07 -0.70 -15.99
C LEU A 186 0.03 0.43 -15.90
N PRO A 187 -0.92 0.51 -16.85
CA PRO A 187 -2.03 1.45 -16.76
C PRO A 187 -2.80 1.35 -15.45
N CYS A 188 -3.50 2.42 -15.08
CA CYS A 188 -4.36 2.47 -13.91
C CYS A 188 -5.83 2.47 -14.38
N ASP A 189 -6.56 1.39 -14.05
CA ASP A 189 -7.98 1.22 -14.39
C ASP A 189 -8.89 1.41 -13.16
N MET A 190 -8.40 2.12 -12.13
CA MET A 190 -9.21 2.49 -10.97
C MET A 190 -10.40 3.34 -11.44
N SER A 191 -11.53 3.22 -10.74
CA SER A 191 -12.83 3.81 -11.07
C SER A 191 -13.58 3.19 -12.26
N PHE A 192 -13.01 2.19 -12.92
CA PHE A 192 -13.67 1.41 -13.97
C PHE A 192 -13.99 0.00 -13.48
N ASP A 193 -12.99 -0.72 -13.01
CA ASP A 193 -13.10 -2.10 -12.52
C ASP A 193 -12.97 -2.20 -10.99
N THR A 194 -12.53 -1.13 -10.34
CA THR A 194 -12.23 -1.08 -8.91
C THR A 194 -12.58 0.30 -8.35
N PHE A 195 -13.13 0.33 -7.16
CA PHE A 195 -13.50 1.54 -6.45
C PHE A 195 -13.24 1.36 -4.95
N PHE A 196 -13.31 2.45 -4.21
CA PHE A 196 -13.17 2.49 -2.77
C PHE A 196 -14.44 3.09 -2.15
N ILE A 197 -14.95 2.48 -1.09
CA ILE A 197 -16.08 3.02 -0.31
C ILE A 197 -15.57 3.35 1.08
N ASP A 198 -15.80 4.56 1.53
CA ASP A 198 -15.46 4.97 2.90
C ASP A 198 -16.58 4.63 3.90
N PRO A 199 -16.32 4.74 5.22
CA PRO A 199 -17.32 4.43 6.25
C PRO A 199 -18.57 5.35 6.22
N TYR A 200 -18.54 6.45 5.49
CA TYR A 200 -19.64 7.41 5.34
C TYR A 200 -20.47 7.16 4.09
N GLY A 201 -20.17 6.10 3.32
CA GLY A 201 -20.87 5.74 2.10
C GLY A 201 -20.38 6.49 0.85
N ASP A 202 -19.35 7.32 0.95
CA ASP A 202 -18.76 7.97 -0.21
C ASP A 202 -18.02 6.96 -1.08
N VAL A 203 -18.37 6.92 -2.35
CA VAL A 203 -17.69 6.11 -3.36
C VAL A 203 -16.61 6.95 -4.03
N MET A 204 -15.40 6.43 -4.03
CA MET A 204 -14.22 7.09 -4.58
C MET A 204 -13.52 6.21 -5.61
N PRO A 205 -12.81 6.80 -6.58
CA PRO A 205 -12.08 6.03 -7.59
C PRO A 205 -10.98 5.16 -6.97
N CYS A 206 -10.29 5.68 -5.98
CA CYS A 206 -9.24 4.98 -5.22
C CYS A 206 -8.97 5.74 -3.91
N ASN A 207 -8.16 5.15 -3.04
CA ASN A 207 -7.65 5.79 -1.83
C ASN A 207 -6.28 6.49 -2.02
N GLY A 208 -5.80 6.59 -3.25
CA GLY A 208 -4.48 7.13 -3.58
C GLY A 208 -4.50 8.52 -4.26
N THR A 209 -5.64 9.16 -4.45
CA THR A 209 -5.73 10.53 -4.97
C THR A 209 -5.14 11.54 -3.97
N LYS A 210 -4.70 12.70 -4.45
CA LYS A 210 -4.18 13.76 -3.60
C LYS A 210 -5.29 14.32 -2.70
N ASP A 211 -6.43 14.60 -3.33
CA ASP A 211 -7.61 15.15 -2.68
C ASP A 211 -8.73 14.09 -2.67
N LYS A 212 -9.73 14.27 -1.83
CA LYS A 212 -10.89 13.39 -1.78
C LYS A 212 -11.76 13.61 -3.03
N GLU A 213 -11.69 12.66 -3.97
CA GLU A 213 -12.49 12.67 -5.20
C GLU A 213 -13.70 11.75 -5.01
N VAL A 214 -14.89 12.32 -4.85
CA VAL A 214 -16.14 11.58 -4.58
C VAL A 214 -16.92 11.40 -5.85
N MET A 215 -17.25 10.16 -6.22
CA MET A 215 -18.10 9.78 -7.35
C MET A 215 -19.60 9.88 -7.01
N GLY A 216 -19.94 9.79 -5.74
CA GLY A 216 -21.29 9.85 -5.19
C GLY A 216 -21.34 9.19 -3.82
N ASN A 217 -22.54 9.17 -3.18
CA ASN A 217 -22.73 8.61 -1.84
C ASN A 217 -23.91 7.63 -1.79
N LEU A 218 -23.66 6.41 -1.29
CA LEU A 218 -24.65 5.33 -1.25
C LEU A 218 -25.76 5.50 -0.19
N ASN A 219 -25.66 6.50 0.70
CA ASN A 219 -26.73 6.80 1.62
C ASN A 219 -27.85 7.65 1.00
N VAL A 220 -27.57 8.29 -0.15
CA VAL A 220 -28.52 9.24 -0.79
C VAL A 220 -28.91 8.85 -2.21
N GLN A 221 -28.25 7.86 -2.82
CA GLN A 221 -28.53 7.41 -4.18
C GLN A 221 -28.22 5.91 -4.33
N SER A 222 -28.89 5.25 -5.26
CA SER A 222 -28.62 3.86 -5.61
C SER A 222 -27.27 3.72 -6.30
N TRP A 223 -26.75 2.48 -6.35
CA TRP A 223 -25.51 2.19 -7.08
C TRP A 223 -25.59 2.57 -8.56
N ASP A 224 -26.70 2.25 -9.23
CA ASP A 224 -26.87 2.51 -10.67
C ASP A 224 -26.93 4.01 -10.97
N GLU A 225 -27.66 4.79 -10.18
CA GLU A 225 -27.71 6.24 -10.29
C GLU A 225 -26.31 6.85 -10.08
N LEU A 226 -25.60 6.42 -9.03
CA LEU A 226 -24.25 6.88 -8.72
C LEU A 226 -23.29 6.55 -9.86
N TRP A 227 -23.26 5.27 -10.27
CA TRP A 227 -22.27 4.77 -11.20
C TRP A 227 -22.38 5.40 -12.59
N HIS A 228 -23.58 5.78 -13.01
CA HIS A 228 -23.87 6.38 -14.31
C HIS A 228 -24.03 7.92 -14.23
N SER A 229 -23.77 8.54 -13.07
CA SER A 229 -23.89 9.99 -12.89
C SER A 229 -22.80 10.77 -13.64
N GLU A 230 -23.11 12.02 -14.01
CA GLU A 230 -22.14 12.96 -14.57
C GLU A 230 -20.96 13.20 -13.63
N GLN A 231 -21.21 13.22 -12.31
CA GLN A 231 -20.18 13.36 -11.28
C GLN A 231 -19.19 12.18 -11.33
N ALA A 232 -19.70 10.96 -11.40
CA ALA A 232 -18.84 9.77 -11.49
C ALA A 232 -18.00 9.78 -12.78
N GLU A 233 -18.60 10.22 -13.93
CA GLU A 233 -17.85 10.32 -15.18
C GLU A 233 -16.81 11.42 -15.15
N ALA A 234 -17.08 12.56 -14.52
CA ALA A 234 -16.09 13.62 -14.31
C ALA A 234 -14.89 13.13 -13.50
N VAL A 235 -15.14 12.33 -12.43
CA VAL A 235 -14.06 11.72 -11.63
C VAL A 235 -13.30 10.67 -12.43
N ARG A 236 -13.97 9.83 -13.24
CA ARG A 236 -13.28 8.88 -14.13
C ARG A 236 -12.36 9.58 -15.13
N ASN A 237 -12.81 10.72 -15.67
CA ASN A 237 -11.98 11.53 -16.57
C ASN A 237 -10.72 12.06 -15.88
N LYS A 238 -10.80 12.49 -14.62
CA LYS A 238 -9.60 12.84 -13.83
C LYS A 238 -8.66 11.64 -13.65
N VAL A 239 -9.20 10.45 -13.40
CA VAL A 239 -8.39 9.22 -13.26
C VAL A 239 -7.70 8.83 -14.56
N ARG A 240 -8.36 8.97 -15.72
CA ARG A 240 -7.72 8.72 -17.04
C ARG A 240 -6.48 9.56 -17.26
N HIS A 241 -6.45 10.78 -16.72
CA HIS A 241 -5.34 11.73 -16.84
C HIS A 241 -4.44 11.77 -15.59
N CYS A 242 -4.60 10.79 -14.68
CA CYS A 242 -3.81 10.75 -13.46
C CYS A 242 -2.35 10.39 -13.76
N THR A 243 -1.42 11.28 -13.40
CA THR A 243 0.02 11.13 -13.61
C THR A 243 0.75 10.49 -12.42
N ARG A 244 0.04 10.13 -11.34
CA ARG A 244 0.67 9.53 -10.15
C ARG A 244 1.25 8.15 -10.47
N ASN A 245 2.43 7.89 -9.93
CA ASN A 245 3.12 6.60 -10.10
C ASN A 245 2.70 5.54 -9.07
N CYS A 246 1.56 5.69 -8.40
CA CYS A 246 1.08 4.77 -7.35
C CYS A 246 1.22 3.31 -7.75
N TRP A 247 1.75 2.48 -6.83
CA TRP A 247 1.91 1.04 -7.06
C TRP A 247 1.36 0.25 -5.87
N MET A 248 0.03 0.36 -5.68
CA MET A 248 -0.69 -0.27 -4.57
C MET A 248 -1.39 -1.53 -5.06
N ILE A 249 -1.41 -2.57 -4.23
CA ILE A 249 -1.94 -3.89 -4.60
C ILE A 249 -3.37 -3.84 -5.14
N GLY A 250 -4.24 -3.01 -4.57
CA GLY A 250 -5.62 -2.83 -5.02
C GLY A 250 -5.74 -2.33 -6.46
N SER A 251 -4.82 -1.47 -6.91
CA SER A 251 -4.82 -0.93 -8.28
C SER A 251 -3.93 -1.72 -9.24
N VAL A 252 -2.96 -2.47 -8.71
CA VAL A 252 -1.96 -3.19 -9.53
C VAL A 252 -2.40 -4.62 -9.83
N SER A 253 -3.02 -5.31 -8.88
CA SER A 253 -3.43 -6.70 -9.09
C SER A 253 -4.41 -6.84 -10.26
N PRO A 254 -5.49 -6.05 -10.38
CA PRO A 254 -6.35 -6.08 -11.56
C PRO A 254 -5.58 -5.77 -12.86
N ALA A 255 -4.73 -4.74 -12.84
CA ALA A 255 -3.92 -4.36 -14.01
C ALA A 255 -2.94 -5.47 -14.44
N MET A 256 -2.33 -6.20 -13.49
CA MET A 256 -1.46 -7.33 -13.80
C MET A 256 -2.20 -8.48 -14.50
N HIS A 257 -3.47 -8.72 -14.17
CA HIS A 257 -4.30 -9.71 -14.85
C HIS A 257 -4.74 -9.22 -16.23
N LYS A 258 -5.18 -7.98 -16.32
CA LYS A 258 -5.63 -7.39 -17.59
C LYS A 258 -4.50 -7.24 -18.62
N TYR A 259 -3.33 -6.80 -18.19
CA TYR A 259 -2.14 -6.61 -19.03
C TYR A 259 -1.10 -7.70 -18.82
N ILE A 260 -1.55 -8.96 -18.73
CA ILE A 260 -0.76 -10.12 -18.32
C ILE A 260 0.55 -10.33 -19.07
N ALA A 261 0.62 -9.94 -20.34
CA ALA A 261 1.79 -10.16 -21.19
C ALA A 261 3.07 -9.51 -20.61
N LYS A 262 2.96 -8.29 -20.09
CA LYS A 262 4.12 -7.55 -19.54
C LYS A 262 4.66 -8.18 -18.26
N PRO A 263 3.84 -8.48 -17.22
CA PRO A 263 4.30 -9.25 -16.07
C PRO A 263 4.85 -10.64 -16.43
N ALA A 264 4.18 -11.37 -17.33
CA ALA A 264 4.60 -12.72 -17.72
C ALA A 264 5.96 -12.72 -18.41
N LEU A 265 6.20 -11.83 -19.37
CA LEU A 265 7.49 -11.69 -20.03
C LEU A 265 8.62 -11.33 -19.06
N TRP A 266 8.34 -10.41 -18.15
CA TRP A 266 9.30 -10.05 -17.09
C TRP A 266 9.61 -11.25 -16.19
N VAL A 267 8.59 -11.99 -15.75
CA VAL A 267 8.74 -13.20 -14.93
C VAL A 267 9.56 -14.26 -15.66
N LEU A 268 9.23 -14.58 -16.92
CA LEU A 268 9.96 -15.56 -17.72
C LEU A 268 11.43 -15.22 -17.83
N LYS A 269 11.74 -13.96 -18.16
CA LYS A 269 13.13 -13.46 -18.26
C LYS A 269 13.90 -13.65 -16.94
N HIS A 270 13.31 -13.18 -15.81
CA HIS A 270 14.03 -13.17 -14.54
C HIS A 270 14.03 -14.54 -13.85
N LYS A 271 13.01 -15.38 -14.10
CA LYS A 271 13.01 -16.78 -13.64
C LYS A 271 14.09 -17.58 -14.36
N ALA A 272 14.25 -17.41 -15.68
CA ALA A 272 15.32 -18.05 -16.44
C ALA A 272 16.71 -17.63 -15.92
N LYS A 273 16.92 -16.34 -15.68
CA LYS A 273 18.16 -15.84 -15.05
C LYS A 273 18.39 -16.47 -13.67
N SER A 274 17.36 -16.55 -12.84
CA SER A 274 17.43 -17.17 -11.51
C SER A 274 17.82 -18.65 -11.55
N LEU A 275 17.33 -19.39 -12.55
CA LEU A 275 17.70 -20.80 -12.76
C LEU A 275 19.18 -20.96 -13.18
N LEU A 276 19.74 -19.95 -13.83
CA LEU A 276 21.17 -19.87 -14.18
C LEU A 276 22.04 -19.33 -13.03
N GLY A 277 21.47 -19.14 -11.83
CA GLY A 277 22.18 -18.59 -10.68
C GLY A 277 22.41 -17.08 -10.70
N LEU A 278 21.89 -16.37 -11.70
CA LEU A 278 22.01 -14.93 -11.83
C LEU A 278 20.97 -14.23 -10.92
N LYS A 279 21.44 -13.26 -10.15
CA LYS A 279 20.56 -12.48 -9.27
C LYS A 279 19.86 -11.37 -10.05
N TYR A 280 18.60 -11.10 -9.67
CA TYR A 280 17.90 -9.90 -10.09
C TYR A 280 18.55 -8.68 -9.42
N SER A 281 18.78 -7.64 -10.21
CA SER A 281 19.12 -6.30 -9.76
C SER A 281 18.47 -5.30 -10.70
N MET A 282 17.91 -4.22 -10.17
CA MET A 282 17.32 -3.16 -10.97
C MET A 282 18.39 -2.24 -11.58
N TYR A 283 19.59 -2.23 -10.97
CA TYR A 283 20.72 -1.43 -11.45
C TYR A 283 21.33 -1.93 -12.78
N GLU A 284 20.99 -3.12 -13.24
CA GLU A 284 21.41 -3.60 -14.57
C GLU A 284 20.76 -2.84 -15.74
N ASN A 285 19.63 -2.16 -15.49
CA ASN A 285 19.02 -1.25 -16.46
C ASN A 285 19.21 0.17 -15.92
N PRO A 286 19.93 1.06 -16.63
CA PRO A 286 20.10 2.43 -16.17
C PRO A 286 18.72 3.10 -16.01
N ILE A 287 18.34 3.33 -14.78
CA ILE A 287 17.30 4.31 -14.46
C ILE A 287 17.86 5.65 -14.90
N CYS A 288 17.04 6.56 -15.42
CA CYS A 288 17.47 7.88 -15.90
C CYS A 288 18.35 8.68 -14.92
N CYS A 289 18.51 8.22 -13.69
CA CYS A 289 19.29 8.84 -12.65
C CYS A 289 20.10 7.78 -11.91
N ASP A 290 21.41 7.98 -11.83
CA ASP A 290 22.33 7.09 -11.11
C ASP A 290 22.27 7.36 -9.62
N TYR A 291 21.36 6.69 -8.91
CA TYR A 291 21.21 6.79 -7.45
C TYR A 291 22.10 5.80 -6.69
N ARG A 292 23.09 5.17 -7.36
CA ARG A 292 23.89 4.08 -6.78
C ARG A 292 24.60 4.47 -5.50
N ASP A 293 24.96 5.73 -5.33
CA ASP A 293 25.73 6.20 -4.18
C ASP A 293 24.89 6.91 -3.10
N GLY A 294 23.56 6.93 -3.23
CA GLY A 294 22.67 7.59 -2.26
C GLY A 294 22.80 9.13 -2.23
N LYS A 295 23.67 9.70 -3.07
CA LYS A 295 23.86 11.14 -3.19
C LYS A 295 23.34 11.62 -4.52
N VAL A 296 22.36 12.52 -4.50
CA VAL A 296 21.86 13.19 -5.69
C VAL A 296 22.85 14.29 -6.05
N SER A 297 23.59 14.14 -7.14
CA SER A 297 24.46 15.21 -7.66
C SER A 297 23.65 16.29 -8.40
N LYS A 298 24.24 17.47 -8.57
CA LYS A 298 23.62 18.55 -9.38
C LYS A 298 23.38 18.09 -10.83
N ALA A 299 24.27 17.28 -11.39
CA ALA A 299 24.12 16.71 -12.74
C ALA A 299 22.95 15.70 -12.82
N ASP A 300 22.65 15.01 -11.72
CA ASP A 300 21.47 14.13 -11.63
C ASP A 300 20.19 14.94 -11.54
N LEU A 301 20.20 16.06 -10.82
CA LEU A 301 19.06 17.00 -10.76
C LEU A 301 18.77 17.63 -12.13
N ASP A 302 19.79 17.95 -12.90
CA ASP A 302 19.63 18.50 -14.26
C ASP A 302 19.07 17.45 -15.23
N LYS A 303 19.45 16.16 -15.10
CA LYS A 303 18.84 15.04 -15.82
C LYS A 303 17.39 14.78 -15.41
N LEU A 304 17.06 15.02 -14.13
CA LEU A 304 15.71 14.89 -13.59
C LEU A 304 14.75 15.95 -14.12
N SER A 305 15.23 17.10 -14.56
CA SER A 305 14.41 18.11 -15.24
C SER A 305 13.87 17.63 -16.59
N THR A 306 14.47 16.57 -17.16
CA THR A 306 14.04 15.94 -18.42
C THR A 306 13.23 14.65 -18.21
N CYS A 307 13.25 14.06 -17.00
CA CYS A 307 12.42 12.94 -16.57
C CYS A 307 11.33 13.48 -15.66
N ASP A 308 10.14 13.56 -16.14
CA ASP A 308 8.88 13.99 -15.52
C ASP A 308 8.95 14.40 -14.03
N MET A 309 9.24 15.67 -13.76
CA MET A 309 9.34 16.23 -12.40
C MET A 309 8.08 16.00 -11.55
N ASN A 310 6.92 15.75 -12.18
CA ASN A 310 5.68 15.42 -11.48
C ASN A 310 5.75 14.10 -10.72
N ALA A 311 6.51 13.11 -11.22
CA ALA A 311 6.72 11.85 -10.51
C ALA A 311 7.54 12.02 -9.22
N MET A 312 8.43 13.02 -9.17
CA MET A 312 9.29 13.30 -8.03
C MET A 312 8.61 14.12 -6.94
N VAL A 313 7.83 15.11 -7.33
CA VAL A 313 7.02 15.91 -6.40
C VAL A 313 6.10 15.01 -5.59
N ASN A 314 5.54 13.97 -6.22
CA ASN A 314 4.66 13.01 -5.55
C ASN A 314 5.39 12.05 -4.59
N ASN A 315 6.73 11.96 -4.63
CA ASN A 315 7.54 11.09 -3.77
C ASN A 315 8.40 11.83 -2.73
N GLY A 316 8.13 13.09 -2.48
CA GLY A 316 8.73 13.83 -1.37
C GLY A 316 10.15 14.38 -1.60
N LEU A 317 10.65 14.39 -2.86
CA LEU A 317 11.94 15.04 -3.18
C LEU A 317 11.86 16.56 -3.33
N SER A 318 10.64 17.14 -3.39
CA SER A 318 10.47 18.51 -3.88
C SER A 318 10.93 19.60 -2.92
N ALA A 319 10.75 19.45 -1.62
CA ALA A 319 10.98 20.55 -0.70
C ALA A 319 12.47 20.79 -0.37
N ASN A 320 13.23 19.72 -0.14
CA ASN A 320 14.64 19.84 0.28
C ASN A 320 15.62 20.05 -0.88
N SER A 321 15.31 19.53 -2.09
CA SER A 321 16.20 19.71 -3.24
C SER A 321 16.14 21.14 -3.82
N ASN A 322 14.95 21.77 -3.80
CA ASN A 322 14.82 23.17 -4.21
C ASN A 322 15.45 24.14 -3.20
N ALA A 323 15.43 23.83 -1.91
CA ALA A 323 16.12 24.63 -0.89
C ALA A 323 17.64 24.55 -1.02
N ALA A 324 18.17 23.37 -1.36
CA ALA A 324 19.61 23.18 -1.62
C ALA A 324 20.08 23.90 -2.90
N LEU A 325 19.21 23.99 -3.92
CA LEU A 325 19.49 24.69 -5.18
C LEU A 325 19.44 26.22 -5.05
N GLN A 326 18.65 26.74 -4.08
CA GLN A 326 18.46 28.20 -3.91
C GLN A 326 19.29 28.80 -2.77
N GLY A 327 20.11 28.01 -2.07
CA GLY A 327 20.94 28.50 -0.96
C GLY A 327 20.19 29.02 0.26
N LYS A 328 18.88 28.73 0.38
CA LYS A 328 18.07 29.11 1.53
C LYS A 328 18.08 28.03 2.60
N ARG A 329 18.24 28.41 3.85
CA ARG A 329 18.16 27.50 5.01
C ARG A 329 16.72 27.08 5.26
N GLY A 330 16.49 25.81 5.64
CA GLY A 330 15.18 25.16 5.75
C GLY A 330 14.23 25.73 6.80
N GLU A 331 14.59 26.77 7.55
CA GLU A 331 13.73 27.38 8.57
C GLU A 331 12.73 28.41 7.99
N ASP A 332 12.99 28.95 6.79
CA ASP A 332 12.15 30.02 6.19
C ASP A 332 10.95 29.49 5.39
N ILE A 333 10.81 28.17 5.20
CA ILE A 333 9.77 27.58 4.33
C ILE A 333 8.56 27.07 5.13
N VAL A 334 8.68 26.92 6.45
CA VAL A 334 7.59 26.36 7.28
C VAL A 334 6.48 27.38 7.57
N ASN A 335 6.73 28.68 7.41
CA ASN A 335 5.79 29.75 7.81
C ASN A 335 4.96 30.34 6.68
N ALA A 336 5.11 29.94 5.43
CA ALA A 336 4.43 30.58 4.31
C ALA A 336 3.08 29.95 3.90
N ASP A 337 2.79 28.71 4.30
CA ASP A 337 1.59 27.99 3.85
C ASP A 337 0.47 27.86 4.89
N VAL A 338 0.57 28.50 6.05
CA VAL A 338 -0.43 28.37 7.14
C VAL A 338 -1.48 29.49 7.16
N GLU A 339 -1.28 30.56 6.40
CA GLU A 339 -2.17 31.75 6.49
C GLU A 339 -3.30 31.83 5.46
N SER A 340 -3.53 30.86 4.61
CA SER A 340 -4.55 31.01 3.55
C SER A 340 -5.75 30.07 3.55
N GLN A 341 -5.98 29.26 4.59
CA GLN A 341 -7.26 28.56 4.72
C GLN A 341 -7.73 28.54 6.17
N GLY A 342 -8.55 29.56 6.52
CA GLY A 342 -9.29 29.61 7.77
C GLY A 342 -10.30 28.46 7.83
N TYR A 343 -10.01 27.47 8.67
CA TYR A 343 -10.99 26.50 9.12
C TYR A 343 -11.34 26.81 10.56
N GLU A 344 -12.49 27.39 10.78
CA GLU A 344 -13.06 27.55 12.12
C GLU A 344 -13.39 26.17 12.71
N ALA A 345 -12.57 25.72 13.63
CA ALA A 345 -12.88 24.60 14.49
C ALA A 345 -13.87 25.04 15.58
N THR A 346 -15.15 24.75 15.41
CA THR A 346 -16.13 24.86 16.50
C THR A 346 -15.75 23.91 17.61
N LYS A 347 -15.26 24.46 18.71
CA LYS A 347 -15.12 23.77 20.00
C LYS A 347 -16.50 23.32 20.46
N ARG A 348 -16.77 22.01 20.46
CA ARG A 348 -17.82 21.44 21.28
C ARG A 348 -17.25 21.07 22.64
N ASP A 349 -17.76 21.76 23.63
CA ASP A 349 -17.56 21.58 25.03
C ASP A 349 -18.05 20.19 25.48
N SER A 350 -17.16 19.38 26.03
CA SER A 350 -17.51 18.07 26.58
C SER A 350 -17.40 18.11 28.10
N SER A 351 -18.42 18.69 28.74
CA SER A 351 -18.67 18.47 30.15
C SER A 351 -20.02 17.75 30.31
N SER A 352 -20.01 16.44 30.38
CA SER A 352 -21.05 15.68 31.07
C SER A 352 -20.47 14.37 31.59
N LYS A 353 -20.39 14.31 32.90
CA LYS A 353 -20.21 13.12 33.72
C LYS A 353 -21.31 12.12 33.43
N LEU A 354 -21.00 10.87 33.24
CA LEU A 354 -21.89 9.76 33.58
C LEU A 354 -21.05 8.58 34.11
N GLY A 355 -21.38 8.23 35.34
CA GLY A 355 -20.99 7.00 35.99
C GLY A 355 -21.90 5.83 35.53
N TYR A 356 -21.40 4.71 35.79
CA TYR A 356 -21.69 3.28 35.74
C TYR A 356 -20.93 2.54 34.66
#